data_cb59b90ebe6e9f0bc955a78525a4e5f9
#
_entry.id   cb59b90ebe6e9f0bc955a78525a4e5f9
#
_cell.length_a   1.000
_cell.length_b   1.000
_cell.length_c   1.000
_cell.angle_alpha   90.00
_cell.angle_beta   90.00
_cell.angle_gamma   90.00
#
_symmetry.space_group_name_H-M   'P 1'
#
loop_
_entity.id
_entity.type
_entity.pdbx_description
1 polymer ?
#
loop_
_entity_poly.entity_id
_entity_poly.type
_entity_poly.pdbx_seq_one_letter_code
_entity_poly.pdbx_strand_id
1 'polypeptide(L)'
;MNYAECLELARGKMGNYCKVCPECNGRACKNQMPGPGAKGIGDTAIRNYDKWKDIRVQMDTLVEKRPIDTSLSLFGKNFQYPFFAGPVGAVNMHYGDSLNDVSYNDILVSSCAEFGIAAFTGDGMDSNVMVAATEAIKKAGGLGIPTVKPWNVAMIREKMALVKDAGAFAAAMDIDAAGLPFLKNFNPPAGSKSVEELREIVKAAGVPFIVKGIMTVKGALKAKEAGAAAIVVSNHGGRVLDQCPATAEVLEEIAEAVDGSMKIFVDGGIRSGTDVFKALALGADAVIIARPFVTAVYGGGREGVEAYIQKIGSELADTMAMCGVSSLAEITRDCVRV
;
A
#
# COMPACT_ATOMS: atom_id res chain seq x y z
N MET A 1 -12.99 19.95 -4.89
CA MET A 1 -11.51 20.14 -4.98
C MET A 1 -10.96 19.15 -6.00
N ASN A 2 -10.01 19.53 -6.85
CA ASN A 2 -9.22 18.58 -7.63
C ASN A 2 -7.88 18.26 -6.92
N TYR A 3 -7.17 17.22 -7.39
CA TYR A 3 -5.93 16.81 -6.72
C TYR A 3 -4.77 17.81 -6.84
N ALA A 4 -4.72 18.63 -7.90
CA ALA A 4 -3.70 19.69 -8.04
C ALA A 4 -3.91 20.80 -7.01
N GLU A 5 -5.16 21.23 -6.79
CA GLU A 5 -5.53 22.17 -5.72
C GLU A 5 -5.17 21.60 -4.34
N CYS A 6 -5.40 20.30 -4.14
CA CYS A 6 -5.03 19.61 -2.91
C CYS A 6 -3.51 19.67 -2.67
N LEU A 7 -2.68 19.47 -3.68
CA LEU A 7 -1.22 19.57 -3.55
C LEU A 7 -0.78 20.99 -3.18
N GLU A 8 -1.40 22.04 -3.75
CA GLU A 8 -1.09 23.44 -3.38
C GLU A 8 -1.36 23.68 -1.88
N LEU A 9 -2.50 23.22 -1.37
CA LEU A 9 -2.85 23.35 0.05
C LEU A 9 -1.91 22.54 0.95
N ALA A 10 -1.48 21.35 0.50
CA ALA A 10 -0.57 20.51 1.24
C ALA A 10 0.80 21.16 1.46
N ARG A 11 1.30 21.97 0.51
CA ARG A 11 2.60 22.68 0.65
C ARG A 11 2.67 23.58 1.88
N GLY A 12 1.56 24.17 2.28
CA GLY A 12 1.48 25.02 3.47
C GLY A 12 1.34 24.26 4.80
N LYS A 13 1.03 22.94 4.75
CA LYS A 13 0.71 22.14 5.93
C LYS A 13 1.74 21.04 6.22
N MET A 14 2.47 20.60 5.20
CA MET A 14 3.50 19.57 5.36
C MET A 14 4.83 20.18 5.83
N GLY A 15 5.57 19.42 6.64
CA GLY A 15 6.85 19.85 7.17
C GLY A 15 7.97 19.88 6.12
N ASN A 16 9.17 20.21 6.58
CA ASN A 16 10.33 20.48 5.73
C ASN A 16 10.82 19.30 4.87
N TYR A 17 10.42 18.08 5.18
CA TYR A 17 10.90 16.87 4.52
C TYR A 17 10.18 16.59 3.20
N CYS A 18 8.86 16.73 3.16
CA CYS A 18 8.08 16.52 1.95
C CYS A 18 8.03 17.81 1.11
N LYS A 19 8.40 17.70 -0.17
CA LYS A 19 8.38 18.83 -1.10
C LYS A 19 7.07 18.97 -1.88
N VAL A 20 6.11 18.10 -1.61
CA VAL A 20 4.80 18.07 -2.28
C VAL A 20 4.97 18.23 -3.79
N CYS A 21 5.75 17.32 -4.38
CA CYS A 21 6.04 17.35 -5.80
C CYS A 21 4.75 17.16 -6.62
N PRO A 22 4.62 17.77 -7.81
CA PRO A 22 3.48 17.56 -8.70
C PRO A 22 3.23 16.08 -8.98
N GLU A 23 4.29 15.28 -9.11
CA GLU A 23 4.27 13.83 -9.11
C GLU A 23 5.36 13.30 -8.17
N CYS A 24 4.95 12.49 -7.18
CA CYS A 24 5.84 11.96 -6.15
C CYS A 24 6.75 10.86 -6.72
N ASN A 25 7.93 11.21 -7.19
CA ASN A 25 8.90 10.33 -7.87
C ASN A 25 10.13 9.96 -7.02
N GLY A 26 10.19 10.38 -5.76
CA GLY A 26 11.30 10.08 -4.84
C GLY A 26 12.55 10.96 -4.98
N ARG A 27 12.69 11.75 -6.06
CA ARG A 27 13.93 12.47 -6.36
C ARG A 27 14.22 13.63 -5.40
N ALA A 28 13.19 14.40 -5.03
CA ALA A 28 13.36 15.58 -4.17
C ALA A 28 13.66 15.26 -2.71
N CYS A 29 13.18 14.11 -2.21
CA CYS A 29 13.36 13.69 -0.82
C CYS A 29 14.27 12.46 -0.66
N LYS A 30 14.80 11.91 -1.72
CA LYS A 30 15.51 10.63 -1.85
C LYS A 30 16.02 10.00 -0.54
N ASN A 31 17.01 10.54 0.13
CA ASN A 31 17.64 9.98 1.33
C ASN A 31 17.20 10.65 2.65
N GLN A 32 16.07 11.36 2.67
CA GLN A 32 15.57 12.00 3.90
C GLN A 32 14.82 11.01 4.79
N MET A 33 15.47 10.56 5.85
CA MET A 33 14.89 9.78 6.94
C MET A 33 15.39 10.31 8.28
N PRO A 34 14.53 10.73 9.24
CA PRO A 34 13.06 10.74 9.16
C PRO A 34 12.54 11.63 8.03
N GLY A 35 11.33 11.32 7.55
CA GLY A 35 10.72 11.98 6.41
C GLY A 35 10.20 10.98 5.39
N PRO A 36 9.68 11.43 4.23
CA PRO A 36 9.10 10.56 3.20
C PRO A 36 10.13 9.84 2.32
N GLY A 37 11.41 10.11 2.52
CA GLY A 37 12.51 9.60 1.71
C GLY A 37 12.82 8.13 1.92
N ALA A 38 13.93 7.71 1.31
CA ALA A 38 14.42 6.34 1.33
C ALA A 38 15.79 6.23 1.99
N LYS A 39 16.26 5.02 2.20
CA LYS A 39 17.57 4.69 2.76
C LYS A 39 18.68 4.93 1.72
N GLY A 40 19.92 5.06 2.18
CA GLY A 40 21.09 5.19 1.31
C GLY A 40 21.04 6.43 0.43
N ILE A 41 21.25 6.26 -0.86
CA ILE A 41 21.17 7.34 -1.86
C ILE A 41 19.76 7.52 -2.45
N GLY A 42 18.81 6.68 -2.03
CA GLY A 42 17.42 6.73 -2.47
C GLY A 42 17.16 6.11 -3.84
N ASP A 43 18.09 5.30 -4.34
CA ASP A 43 18.00 4.65 -5.65
C ASP A 43 16.71 3.82 -5.78
N THR A 44 16.44 2.95 -4.82
CA THR A 44 15.25 2.08 -4.84
C THR A 44 13.94 2.87 -4.94
N ALA A 45 13.82 4.01 -4.25
CA ALA A 45 12.59 4.82 -4.31
C ALA A 45 12.37 5.44 -5.70
N ILE A 46 13.46 5.90 -6.33
CA ILE A 46 13.45 6.47 -7.67
C ILE A 46 13.18 5.36 -8.70
N ARG A 47 13.88 4.22 -8.58
CA ARG A 47 13.71 3.05 -9.45
C ARG A 47 12.29 2.51 -9.43
N ASN A 48 11.66 2.41 -8.25
CA ASN A 48 10.25 2.03 -8.14
C ASN A 48 9.34 2.88 -9.02
N TYR A 49 9.56 4.21 -9.06
CA TYR A 49 8.79 5.10 -9.91
C TYR A 49 9.13 4.91 -11.40
N ASP A 50 10.42 4.86 -11.74
CA ASP A 50 10.87 4.83 -13.12
C ASP A 50 10.47 3.52 -13.82
N LYS A 51 10.57 2.37 -13.14
CA LYS A 51 10.32 1.07 -13.74
C LYS A 51 8.87 0.84 -14.17
N TRP A 52 7.89 1.46 -13.55
CA TRP A 52 6.52 1.48 -14.08
C TRP A 52 6.41 2.22 -15.42
N LYS A 53 7.33 3.16 -15.71
CA LYS A 53 7.34 3.90 -16.98
C LYS A 53 7.98 3.13 -18.13
N ASP A 54 8.75 2.09 -17.85
CA ASP A 54 9.31 1.21 -18.88
C ASP A 54 8.21 0.30 -19.49
N ILE A 55 7.22 -0.07 -18.70
CA ILE A 55 6.06 -0.86 -19.13
C ILE A 55 5.11 0.01 -19.95
N ARG A 56 4.68 -0.46 -21.12
CA ARG A 56 3.77 0.24 -22.03
C ARG A 56 2.43 -0.48 -22.11
N VAL A 57 1.31 0.27 -22.05
CA VAL A 57 -0.02 -0.28 -22.29
C VAL A 57 -0.25 -0.47 -23.78
N GLN A 58 -0.94 -1.54 -24.15
CA GLN A 58 -1.30 -1.85 -25.53
C GLN A 58 -2.72 -1.35 -25.82
N MET A 59 -2.83 -0.30 -26.62
CA MET A 59 -4.12 0.27 -27.00
C MET A 59 -4.82 -0.61 -28.03
N ASP A 60 -6.07 -0.95 -27.76
CA ASP A 60 -7.00 -1.58 -28.71
C ASP A 60 -8.39 -0.98 -28.54
N THR A 61 -8.84 -0.22 -29.53
CA THR A 61 -10.16 0.42 -29.53
C THR A 61 -11.11 -0.17 -30.58
N LEU A 62 -10.66 -1.24 -31.26
CA LEU A 62 -11.52 -1.95 -32.24
C LEU A 62 -12.34 -3.04 -31.54
N VAL A 63 -13.14 -2.63 -30.57
CA VAL A 63 -13.94 -3.48 -29.69
C VAL A 63 -15.36 -2.93 -29.57
N GLU A 64 -16.30 -3.78 -29.19
CA GLU A 64 -17.66 -3.34 -28.84
C GLU A 64 -17.62 -2.49 -27.56
N LYS A 65 -18.31 -1.34 -27.57
CA LYS A 65 -18.42 -0.46 -26.40
C LYS A 65 -19.22 -1.15 -25.30
N ARG A 66 -18.58 -1.34 -24.14
CA ARG A 66 -19.18 -1.91 -22.93
C ARG A 66 -18.99 -0.98 -21.73
N PRO A 67 -19.87 -1.02 -20.73
CA PRO A 67 -19.62 -0.35 -19.44
C PRO A 67 -18.34 -0.87 -18.80
N ILE A 68 -17.55 0.03 -18.22
CA ILE A 68 -16.31 -0.33 -17.51
C ILE A 68 -16.65 -0.63 -16.05
N ASP A 69 -16.27 -1.82 -15.60
CA ASP A 69 -16.38 -2.27 -14.22
C ASP A 69 -14.98 -2.38 -13.58
N THR A 70 -14.68 -1.49 -12.65
CA THR A 70 -13.43 -1.46 -11.89
C THR A 70 -13.56 -2.14 -10.53
N SER A 71 -14.69 -2.75 -10.21
CA SER A 71 -14.98 -3.33 -8.90
C SER A 71 -14.10 -4.55 -8.59
N LEU A 72 -13.72 -4.67 -7.32
CA LEU A 72 -12.92 -5.76 -6.79
C LEU A 72 -13.64 -6.45 -5.63
N SER A 73 -13.79 -7.77 -5.68
CA SER A 73 -14.16 -8.58 -4.52
C SER A 73 -12.93 -9.18 -3.86
N LEU A 74 -12.72 -8.89 -2.57
CA LEU A 74 -11.54 -9.31 -1.82
C LEU A 74 -11.90 -9.65 -0.37
N PHE A 75 -11.54 -10.85 0.11
CA PHE A 75 -11.78 -11.30 1.49
C PHE A 75 -13.23 -11.10 1.96
N GLY A 76 -14.21 -11.35 1.07
CA GLY A 76 -15.64 -11.20 1.36
C GLY A 76 -16.15 -9.76 1.42
N LYS A 77 -15.36 -8.80 0.98
CA LYS A 77 -15.76 -7.39 0.83
C LYS A 77 -15.70 -6.97 -0.63
N ASN A 78 -16.56 -6.02 -1.01
CA ASN A 78 -16.58 -5.43 -2.35
C ASN A 78 -16.05 -4.01 -2.29
N PHE A 79 -15.17 -3.66 -3.21
CA PHE A 79 -14.54 -2.35 -3.35
C PHE A 79 -14.83 -1.79 -4.74
N GLN A 80 -14.90 -0.49 -4.86
CA GLN A 80 -15.13 0.19 -6.13
C GLN A 80 -13.92 0.11 -7.07
N TYR A 81 -12.72 0.01 -6.49
CA TYR A 81 -11.46 0.02 -7.21
C TYR A 81 -10.46 -1.00 -6.66
N PRO A 82 -9.52 -1.50 -7.49
CA PRO A 82 -8.49 -2.46 -7.09
C PRO A 82 -7.26 -1.77 -6.47
N PHE A 83 -7.44 -0.65 -5.75
CA PHE A 83 -6.34 0.02 -5.07
C PHE A 83 -6.73 0.48 -3.66
N PHE A 84 -5.75 0.55 -2.79
CA PHE A 84 -5.90 0.82 -1.36
C PHE A 84 -4.90 1.86 -0.89
N ALA A 85 -5.25 2.62 0.15
CA ALA A 85 -4.29 3.50 0.81
C ALA A 85 -3.26 2.67 1.60
N GLY A 86 -1.98 3.05 1.52
CA GLY A 86 -0.89 2.31 2.13
C GLY A 86 -0.63 2.68 3.59
N PRO A 87 0.02 1.77 4.36
CA PRO A 87 0.28 1.98 5.76
C PRO A 87 1.31 3.10 5.98
N VAL A 88 0.95 4.07 6.81
CA VAL A 88 1.83 5.14 7.29
C VAL A 88 1.61 5.32 8.78
N GLY A 89 2.68 5.41 9.54
CA GLY A 89 2.67 5.71 10.97
C GLY A 89 3.70 6.78 11.31
N ALA A 90 3.60 7.36 12.50
CA ALA A 90 4.42 8.47 12.97
C ALA A 90 4.39 9.67 11.99
N VAL A 91 3.17 10.06 11.57
CA VAL A 91 2.97 11.04 10.50
C VAL A 91 3.57 12.40 10.85
N ASN A 92 3.48 12.85 12.09
CA ASN A 92 4.07 14.11 12.54
C ASN A 92 5.60 14.11 12.37
N MET A 93 6.28 13.01 12.75
CA MET A 93 7.73 12.87 12.57
C MET A 93 8.16 12.93 11.11
N HIS A 94 7.35 12.38 10.20
CA HIS A 94 7.74 12.20 8.80
C HIS A 94 7.23 13.32 7.87
N TYR A 95 6.10 13.97 8.24
CA TYR A 95 5.39 14.88 7.33
C TYR A 95 5.05 16.23 7.94
N GLY A 96 5.30 16.43 9.25
CA GLY A 96 5.06 17.68 9.96
C GLY A 96 3.84 17.66 10.87
N ASP A 97 3.80 18.63 11.80
CA ASP A 97 2.96 18.61 13.00
C ASP A 97 1.50 19.07 12.77
N SER A 98 1.10 19.35 11.53
CA SER A 98 -0.28 19.73 11.21
C SER A 98 -1.30 18.61 11.51
N LEU A 99 -0.84 17.35 11.50
CA LEU A 99 -1.62 16.17 11.88
C LEU A 99 -0.79 15.24 12.76
N ASN A 100 -1.46 14.46 13.57
CA ASN A 100 -0.91 13.33 14.31
C ASN A 100 -1.55 12.02 13.80
N ASP A 101 -1.10 10.87 14.33
CA ASP A 101 -1.61 9.57 13.87
C ASP A 101 -3.12 9.39 14.13
N VAL A 102 -3.68 10.00 15.19
CA VAL A 102 -5.13 9.93 15.46
C VAL A 102 -5.91 10.66 14.37
N SER A 103 -5.61 11.95 14.17
CA SER A 103 -6.32 12.78 13.18
C SER A 103 -6.09 12.32 11.75
N TYR A 104 -4.88 11.83 11.44
CA TYR A 104 -4.56 11.25 10.13
C TYR A 104 -5.38 9.99 9.83
N ASN A 105 -5.41 9.03 10.76
CA ASN A 105 -6.14 7.78 10.56
C ASN A 105 -7.66 7.99 10.56
N ASP A 106 -8.21 8.87 11.41
CA ASP A 106 -9.63 9.21 11.38
C ASP A 106 -10.06 9.74 10.00
N ILE A 107 -9.26 10.61 9.38
CA ILE A 107 -9.54 11.14 8.04
C ILE A 107 -9.34 10.05 6.97
N LEU A 108 -8.19 9.39 6.97
CA LEU A 108 -7.83 8.45 5.90
C LEU A 108 -8.79 7.25 5.85
N VAL A 109 -9.00 6.59 6.99
CA VAL A 109 -9.79 5.35 7.07
C VAL A 109 -11.25 5.63 6.74
N SER A 110 -11.84 6.68 7.35
CA SER A 110 -13.24 7.02 7.09
C SER A 110 -13.49 7.42 5.64
N SER A 111 -12.60 8.24 5.06
CA SER A 111 -12.72 8.66 3.66
C SER A 111 -12.53 7.49 2.70
N CYS A 112 -11.53 6.63 2.92
CA CYS A 112 -11.34 5.44 2.07
C CYS A 112 -12.57 4.53 2.09
N ALA A 113 -13.14 4.27 3.27
CA ALA A 113 -14.36 3.46 3.41
C ALA A 113 -15.56 4.10 2.71
N GLU A 114 -15.76 5.40 2.85
CA GLU A 114 -16.83 6.16 2.22
C GLU A 114 -16.74 6.14 0.68
N PHE A 115 -15.51 6.26 0.14
CA PHE A 115 -15.28 6.30 -1.31
C PHE A 115 -14.94 4.93 -1.92
N GLY A 116 -15.32 3.84 -1.25
CA GLY A 116 -15.34 2.50 -1.81
C GLY A 116 -14.01 1.79 -1.92
N ILE A 117 -13.00 2.21 -1.13
CA ILE A 117 -11.73 1.49 -0.96
C ILE A 117 -11.43 1.27 0.53
N ALA A 118 -10.32 0.62 0.87
CA ALA A 118 -9.88 0.52 2.26
C ALA A 118 -8.48 1.13 2.46
N ALA A 119 -8.14 1.41 3.72
CA ALA A 119 -6.81 1.84 4.11
C ALA A 119 -6.07 0.72 4.86
N PHE A 120 -4.82 0.48 4.49
CA PHE A 120 -3.84 -0.11 5.38
C PHE A 120 -3.38 0.97 6.34
N THR A 121 -3.35 0.67 7.62
CA THR A 121 -2.88 1.62 8.64
C THR A 121 -1.53 1.21 9.19
N GLY A 122 -0.79 2.17 9.79
CA GLY A 122 0.54 1.93 10.30
C GLY A 122 0.58 1.45 11.76
N ASP A 123 1.78 1.05 12.16
CA ASP A 123 2.20 0.75 13.53
C ASP A 123 3.57 1.41 13.77
N GLY A 124 3.96 1.63 15.01
CA GLY A 124 5.19 2.30 15.37
C GLY A 124 5.72 1.93 16.75
N MET A 125 6.79 2.62 17.19
CA MET A 125 7.35 2.46 18.54
C MET A 125 6.37 2.93 19.62
N ASP A 126 5.55 3.92 19.32
CA ASP A 126 4.46 4.35 20.18
C ASP A 126 3.25 3.44 19.96
N SER A 127 2.83 2.73 21.00
CA SER A 127 1.65 1.84 20.95
C SER A 127 0.36 2.58 20.58
N ASN A 128 0.26 3.87 20.86
CA ASN A 128 -0.90 4.69 20.53
C ASN A 128 -1.15 4.79 19.01
N VAL A 129 -0.12 4.63 18.18
CA VAL A 129 -0.27 4.60 16.71
C VAL A 129 -1.21 3.48 16.29
N MET A 130 -0.99 2.27 16.82
CA MET A 130 -1.84 1.11 16.51
C MET A 130 -3.22 1.24 17.13
N VAL A 131 -3.33 1.76 18.35
CA VAL A 131 -4.62 2.00 19.01
C VAL A 131 -5.45 2.99 18.20
N ALA A 132 -4.89 4.14 17.82
CA ALA A 132 -5.59 5.12 17.00
C ALA A 132 -6.06 4.54 15.66
N ALA A 133 -5.21 3.75 15.02
CA ALA A 133 -5.50 3.11 13.75
C ALA A 133 -6.68 2.12 13.86
N THR A 134 -6.68 1.26 14.87
CA THR A 134 -7.74 0.27 15.08
C THR A 134 -9.06 0.91 15.51
N GLU A 135 -9.03 1.99 16.29
CA GLU A 135 -10.23 2.76 16.62
C GLU A 135 -10.85 3.42 15.38
N ALA A 136 -10.04 3.98 14.48
CA ALA A 136 -10.54 4.54 13.21
C ALA A 136 -11.19 3.44 12.34
N ILE A 137 -10.58 2.26 12.27
CA ILE A 137 -11.14 1.11 11.55
C ILE A 137 -12.45 0.64 12.16
N LYS A 138 -12.55 0.58 13.49
CA LYS A 138 -13.78 0.24 14.22
C LYS A 138 -14.91 1.20 13.87
N LYS A 139 -14.66 2.50 13.90
CA LYS A 139 -15.62 3.54 13.49
C LYS A 139 -16.07 3.38 12.03
N ALA A 140 -15.19 2.89 11.14
CA ALA A 140 -15.48 2.62 9.74
C ALA A 140 -16.12 1.23 9.51
N GLY A 141 -16.66 0.57 10.53
CA GLY A 141 -17.33 -0.72 10.42
C GLY A 141 -16.39 -1.87 10.04
N GLY A 142 -15.12 -1.78 10.41
CA GLY A 142 -14.09 -2.79 10.12
C GLY A 142 -13.46 -2.68 8.73
N LEU A 143 -13.79 -1.65 7.94
CA LEU A 143 -13.24 -1.45 6.59
C LEU A 143 -11.83 -0.82 6.66
N GLY A 144 -10.86 -1.62 7.10
CA GLY A 144 -9.45 -1.25 7.13
C GLY A 144 -8.59 -2.46 7.44
N ILE A 145 -7.29 -2.33 7.19
CA ILE A 145 -6.29 -3.40 7.34
C ILE A 145 -5.17 -2.88 8.25
N PRO A 146 -5.23 -3.17 9.57
CA PRO A 146 -4.15 -2.82 10.48
C PRO A 146 -2.86 -3.55 10.07
N THR A 147 -1.74 -2.80 9.97
CA THR A 147 -0.44 -3.36 9.60
C THR A 147 0.50 -3.28 10.79
N VAL A 148 0.86 -4.42 11.38
CA VAL A 148 1.76 -4.50 12.52
C VAL A 148 3.22 -4.56 12.06
N LYS A 149 4.12 -4.04 12.90
CA LYS A 149 5.57 -4.25 12.74
C LYS A 149 5.95 -5.67 13.13
N PRO A 150 7.10 -6.20 12.65
CA PRO A 150 7.55 -7.55 12.97
C PRO A 150 8.14 -7.63 14.39
N TRP A 151 7.36 -7.23 15.39
CA TRP A 151 7.68 -7.37 16.81
C TRP A 151 7.89 -8.83 17.22
N ASN A 152 8.24 -9.10 18.47
CA ASN A 152 8.20 -10.46 18.97
C ASN A 152 6.76 -11.00 18.96
N VAL A 153 6.63 -12.34 18.98
CA VAL A 153 5.32 -13.02 18.85
C VAL A 153 4.34 -12.61 19.95
N ALA A 154 4.82 -12.35 21.18
CA ALA A 154 3.95 -11.94 22.29
C ALA A 154 3.31 -10.57 22.01
N MET A 155 4.11 -9.57 21.64
CA MET A 155 3.59 -8.23 21.28
C MET A 155 2.64 -8.29 20.08
N ILE A 156 2.93 -9.13 19.07
CA ILE A 156 2.04 -9.28 17.92
C ILE A 156 0.70 -9.86 18.34
N ARG A 157 0.69 -10.86 19.26
CA ARG A 157 -0.56 -11.41 19.79
C ARG A 157 -1.42 -10.38 20.51
N GLU A 158 -0.80 -9.49 21.30
CA GLU A 158 -1.50 -8.37 21.95
C GLU A 158 -2.11 -7.43 20.90
N LYS A 159 -1.37 -7.08 19.86
CA LYS A 159 -1.86 -6.25 18.76
C LYS A 159 -2.97 -6.92 17.95
N MET A 160 -2.95 -8.25 17.79
CA MET A 160 -4.04 -8.98 17.14
C MET A 160 -5.35 -8.95 17.96
N ALA A 161 -5.29 -8.72 19.26
CA ALA A 161 -6.51 -8.45 20.05
C ALA A 161 -7.18 -7.12 19.63
N LEU A 162 -6.39 -6.08 19.37
CA LEU A 162 -6.90 -4.80 18.83
C LEU A 162 -7.52 -4.98 17.44
N VAL A 163 -6.89 -5.78 16.58
CA VAL A 163 -7.43 -6.12 15.24
C VAL A 163 -8.81 -6.74 15.33
N LYS A 164 -8.99 -7.72 16.27
CA LYS A 164 -10.27 -8.39 16.49
C LYS A 164 -11.33 -7.43 17.05
N ASP A 165 -10.96 -6.61 18.03
CA ASP A 165 -11.87 -5.62 18.63
C ASP A 165 -12.34 -4.58 17.62
N ALA A 166 -11.48 -4.19 16.68
CA ALA A 166 -11.82 -3.30 15.58
C ALA A 166 -12.75 -3.93 14.53
N GLY A 167 -12.93 -5.24 14.55
CA GLY A 167 -13.68 -5.97 13.52
C GLY A 167 -13.06 -5.87 12.13
N ALA A 168 -11.74 -5.67 12.04
CA ALA A 168 -11.04 -5.52 10.78
C ALA A 168 -11.20 -6.78 9.89
N PHE A 169 -11.46 -6.56 8.60
CA PHE A 169 -11.72 -7.68 7.67
C PHE A 169 -10.45 -8.45 7.25
N ALA A 170 -9.29 -7.87 7.47
CA ALA A 170 -7.98 -8.48 7.27
C ALA A 170 -6.93 -7.79 8.16
N ALA A 171 -5.77 -8.39 8.32
CA ALA A 171 -4.61 -7.80 8.99
C ALA A 171 -3.35 -7.99 8.17
N ALA A 172 -2.35 -7.12 8.37
CA ALA A 172 -1.08 -7.22 7.66
C ALA A 172 0.12 -7.12 8.63
N MET A 173 1.27 -7.58 8.16
CA MET A 173 2.57 -7.34 8.80
C MET A 173 3.59 -6.93 7.73
N ASP A 174 4.26 -5.81 7.92
CA ASP A 174 5.38 -5.40 7.08
C ASP A 174 6.68 -6.03 7.60
N ILE A 175 6.95 -7.28 7.17
CA ILE A 175 8.08 -8.10 7.61
C ILE A 175 9.43 -7.43 7.33
N ASP A 176 9.51 -6.65 6.27
CA ASP A 176 10.70 -5.90 5.84
C ASP A 176 11.04 -4.73 6.79
N ALA A 177 10.10 -4.28 7.62
CA ALA A 177 10.34 -3.26 8.63
C ALA A 177 11.38 -3.69 9.68
N ALA A 178 11.74 -4.98 9.76
CA ALA A 178 12.93 -5.47 10.45
C ALA A 178 14.23 -4.74 9.99
N GLY A 179 14.24 -4.18 8.78
CA GLY A 179 15.33 -3.36 8.25
C GLY A 179 15.37 -1.91 8.72
N LEU A 180 14.33 -1.39 9.37
CA LEU A 180 14.27 0.00 9.83
C LEU A 180 15.20 0.22 11.02
N PRO A 181 16.13 1.21 10.96
CA PRO A 181 17.17 1.39 11.97
C PRO A 181 16.62 1.59 13.40
N PHE A 182 15.58 2.41 13.54
CA PHE A 182 14.98 2.72 14.85
C PHE A 182 14.24 1.54 15.47
N LEU A 183 13.72 0.59 14.68
CA LEU A 183 13.05 -0.60 15.19
C LEU A 183 14.04 -1.66 15.68
N LYS A 184 15.24 -1.72 15.10
CA LYS A 184 16.31 -2.63 15.55
C LYS A 184 16.82 -2.30 16.95
N ASN A 185 16.78 -1.03 17.34
CA ASN A 185 17.24 -0.53 18.62
C ASN A 185 16.13 -0.49 19.69
N PHE A 186 14.91 -0.88 19.34
CA PHE A 186 13.80 -0.99 20.30
C PHE A 186 13.99 -2.20 21.22
N ASN A 187 13.42 -2.19 22.40
CA ASN A 187 13.51 -3.30 23.35
C ASN A 187 12.11 -3.81 23.72
N PRO A 188 11.72 -5.04 23.31
CA PRO A 188 12.47 -5.96 22.45
C PRO A 188 12.50 -5.49 20.98
N PRO A 189 13.56 -5.79 20.22
CA PRO A 189 13.69 -5.31 18.85
C PRO A 189 12.69 -5.98 17.91
N ALA A 190 12.26 -5.26 16.89
CA ALA A 190 11.63 -5.87 15.74
C ALA A 190 12.67 -6.66 14.92
N GLY A 191 12.28 -7.80 14.35
CA GLY A 191 13.20 -8.68 13.64
C GLY A 191 12.54 -9.58 12.62
N SER A 192 13.37 -10.28 11.84
CA SER A 192 12.92 -11.29 10.90
C SER A 192 12.11 -12.39 11.60
N LYS A 193 11.27 -13.08 10.83
CA LYS A 193 10.46 -14.22 11.31
C LYS A 193 10.80 -15.47 10.55
N SER A 194 10.85 -16.60 11.23
CA SER A 194 10.85 -17.91 10.60
C SER A 194 9.45 -18.21 10.03
N VAL A 195 9.37 -19.26 9.20
CA VAL A 195 8.06 -19.73 8.68
C VAL A 195 7.15 -20.19 9.82
N GLU A 196 7.71 -20.83 10.86
CA GLU A 196 6.99 -21.31 12.03
C GLU A 196 6.43 -20.14 12.86
N GLU A 197 7.24 -19.12 13.15
CA GLU A 197 6.79 -17.91 13.83
C GLU A 197 5.69 -17.19 13.04
N LEU A 198 5.87 -17.08 11.72
CA LEU A 198 4.87 -16.48 10.85
C LEU A 198 3.56 -17.27 10.85
N ARG A 199 3.63 -18.62 10.86
CA ARG A 199 2.45 -19.50 10.96
C ARG A 199 1.69 -19.28 12.25
N GLU A 200 2.39 -19.12 13.39
CA GLU A 200 1.76 -18.78 14.67
C GLU A 200 1.05 -17.42 14.63
N ILE A 201 1.68 -16.42 14.00
CA ILE A 201 1.11 -15.08 13.85
C ILE A 201 -0.16 -15.13 12.98
N VAL A 202 -0.10 -15.81 11.84
CA VAL A 202 -1.25 -16.00 10.93
C VAL A 202 -2.43 -16.63 11.67
N LYS A 203 -2.18 -17.68 12.46
CA LYS A 203 -3.23 -18.31 13.29
C LYS A 203 -3.79 -17.36 14.35
N ALA A 204 -2.93 -16.56 14.99
CA ALA A 204 -3.34 -15.62 16.02
C ALA A 204 -4.22 -14.49 15.49
N ALA A 205 -4.03 -14.08 14.24
CA ALA A 205 -4.79 -13.00 13.61
C ALA A 205 -6.30 -13.33 13.53
N GLY A 206 -6.65 -14.57 13.17
CA GLY A 206 -8.05 -15.02 13.08
C GLY A 206 -8.86 -14.34 11.96
N VAL A 207 -8.19 -13.58 11.09
CA VAL A 207 -8.68 -12.95 9.88
C VAL A 207 -7.69 -13.21 8.74
N PRO A 208 -8.05 -13.01 7.46
CA PRO A 208 -7.08 -13.07 6.36
C PRO A 208 -5.83 -12.26 6.67
N PHE A 209 -4.65 -12.90 6.62
CA PHE A 209 -3.38 -12.28 6.99
C PHE A 209 -2.51 -12.03 5.78
N ILE A 210 -1.97 -10.81 5.68
CA ILE A 210 -1.20 -10.30 4.55
C ILE A 210 0.24 -10.08 4.97
N VAL A 211 1.21 -10.65 4.26
CA VAL A 211 2.64 -10.44 4.51
C VAL A 211 3.19 -9.42 3.54
N LYS A 212 3.53 -8.23 4.03
CA LYS A 212 4.10 -7.14 3.24
C LYS A 212 5.62 -7.13 3.33
N GLY A 213 6.29 -6.78 2.21
CA GLY A 213 7.75 -6.70 2.14
C GLY A 213 8.37 -7.92 1.44
N ILE A 214 7.64 -8.52 0.52
CA ILE A 214 8.09 -9.68 -0.25
C ILE A 214 8.66 -9.20 -1.61
N MET A 215 9.91 -9.57 -1.90
CA MET A 215 10.62 -9.16 -3.11
C MET A 215 11.24 -10.34 -3.88
N THR A 216 10.91 -11.58 -3.50
CA THR A 216 11.44 -12.78 -4.15
C THR A 216 10.40 -13.90 -4.21
N VAL A 217 10.48 -14.74 -5.22
CA VAL A 217 9.69 -15.98 -5.32
C VAL A 217 9.86 -16.84 -4.05
N LYS A 218 11.08 -17.01 -3.57
CA LYS A 218 11.36 -17.76 -2.34
C LYS A 218 10.64 -17.18 -1.11
N GLY A 219 10.58 -15.85 -1.00
CA GLY A 219 9.83 -15.18 0.08
C GLY A 219 8.33 -15.40 -0.03
N ALA A 220 7.78 -15.32 -1.25
CA ALA A 220 6.37 -15.58 -1.52
C ALA A 220 5.95 -17.01 -1.15
N LEU A 221 6.74 -18.00 -1.55
CA LEU A 221 6.48 -19.41 -1.23
C LEU A 221 6.56 -19.68 0.28
N LYS A 222 7.47 -19.04 1.01
CA LYS A 222 7.53 -19.12 2.48
C LYS A 222 6.29 -18.49 3.15
N ALA A 223 5.82 -17.35 2.64
CA ALA A 223 4.58 -16.74 3.13
C ALA A 223 3.37 -17.66 2.90
N LYS A 224 3.28 -18.28 1.72
CA LYS A 224 2.27 -19.30 1.40
C LYS A 224 2.36 -20.50 2.36
N GLU A 225 3.54 -21.04 2.59
CA GLU A 225 3.78 -22.17 3.52
C GLU A 225 3.36 -21.82 4.95
N ALA A 226 3.53 -20.59 5.38
CA ALA A 226 3.05 -20.12 6.69
C ALA A 226 1.54 -19.93 6.76
N GLY A 227 0.81 -20.00 5.65
CA GLY A 227 -0.64 -19.87 5.57
C GLY A 227 -1.12 -18.42 5.36
N ALA A 228 -0.29 -17.53 4.85
CA ALA A 228 -0.72 -16.19 4.50
C ALA A 228 -1.82 -16.22 3.42
N ALA A 229 -2.84 -15.38 3.59
CA ALA A 229 -3.92 -15.22 2.61
C ALA A 229 -3.49 -14.34 1.42
N ALA A 230 -2.50 -13.48 1.64
CA ALA A 230 -1.94 -12.61 0.62
C ALA A 230 -0.51 -12.20 0.94
N ILE A 231 0.17 -11.68 -0.09
CA ILE A 231 1.42 -10.96 0.04
C ILE A 231 1.30 -9.54 -0.53
N VAL A 232 2.19 -8.64 -0.10
CA VAL A 232 2.46 -7.40 -0.81
C VAL A 232 3.87 -7.46 -1.37
N VAL A 233 3.99 -7.45 -2.69
CA VAL A 233 5.27 -7.23 -3.37
C VAL A 233 5.70 -5.79 -3.09
N SER A 234 6.72 -5.64 -2.25
CA SER A 234 7.07 -4.35 -1.64
C SER A 234 8.52 -4.35 -1.16
N ASN A 235 9.23 -3.26 -1.42
CA ASN A 235 10.52 -2.92 -0.83
C ASN A 235 10.42 -1.72 0.11
N HIS A 236 9.21 -1.48 0.67
CA HIS A 236 8.91 -0.36 1.59
C HIS A 236 9.23 1.02 0.99
N GLY A 237 9.15 1.15 -0.33
CA GLY A 237 9.51 2.38 -1.02
C GLY A 237 10.98 2.79 -0.88
N GLY A 238 11.89 1.79 -0.71
CA GLY A 238 13.32 2.00 -0.51
C GLY A 238 13.73 2.36 0.94
N ARG A 239 12.81 2.27 1.91
CA ARG A 239 13.07 2.71 3.29
C ARG A 239 13.85 1.69 4.13
N VAL A 240 13.83 0.42 3.75
CA VAL A 240 14.46 -0.69 4.50
C VAL A 240 15.78 -1.14 3.91
N LEU A 241 15.92 -1.08 2.59
CA LEU A 241 17.12 -1.44 1.85
C LEU A 241 17.20 -0.57 0.60
N ASP A 242 18.38 -0.03 0.29
CA ASP A 242 18.65 0.66 -0.95
C ASP A 242 19.25 -0.28 -1.99
N GLN A 243 19.24 0.11 -3.27
CA GLN A 243 19.80 -0.63 -4.40
C GLN A 243 19.22 -2.04 -4.58
N CYS A 244 17.95 -2.24 -4.21
CA CYS A 244 17.20 -3.43 -4.55
C CYS A 244 16.35 -3.22 -5.81
N PRO A 245 15.88 -4.31 -6.47
CA PRO A 245 14.99 -4.21 -7.61
C PRO A 245 13.74 -3.37 -7.30
N ALA A 246 13.19 -2.74 -8.32
CA ALA A 246 11.85 -2.17 -8.21
C ALA A 246 10.79 -3.28 -8.13
N THR A 247 9.65 -2.96 -7.52
CA THR A 247 8.54 -3.92 -7.39
C THR A 247 7.98 -4.34 -8.76
N ALA A 248 7.99 -3.44 -9.74
CA ALA A 248 7.62 -3.74 -11.12
C ALA A 248 8.51 -4.79 -11.80
N GLU A 249 9.77 -4.91 -11.37
CA GLU A 249 10.74 -5.83 -11.99
C GLU A 249 10.63 -7.28 -11.49
N VAL A 250 9.98 -7.50 -10.33
CA VAL A 250 9.86 -8.82 -9.70
C VAL A 250 8.42 -9.31 -9.58
N LEU A 251 7.44 -8.46 -9.91
CA LEU A 251 6.02 -8.78 -9.74
C LEU A 251 5.60 -9.99 -10.58
N GLU A 252 5.95 -10.01 -11.86
CA GLU A 252 5.52 -11.04 -12.81
C GLU A 252 6.03 -12.43 -12.39
N GLU A 253 7.32 -12.56 -12.10
CA GLU A 253 7.91 -13.85 -11.65
C GLU A 253 7.31 -14.36 -10.33
N ILE A 254 6.99 -13.44 -9.41
CA ILE A 254 6.33 -13.78 -8.14
C ILE A 254 4.88 -14.21 -8.40
N ALA A 255 4.15 -13.52 -9.26
CA ALA A 255 2.77 -13.86 -9.61
C ALA A 255 2.67 -15.25 -10.27
N GLU A 256 3.56 -15.54 -11.21
CA GLU A 256 3.67 -16.86 -11.83
C GLU A 256 3.93 -17.97 -10.81
N ALA A 257 4.85 -17.74 -9.87
CA ALA A 257 5.20 -18.74 -8.85
C ALA A 257 4.09 -18.95 -7.80
N VAL A 258 3.29 -17.93 -7.54
CA VAL A 258 2.13 -18.00 -6.63
C VAL A 258 0.95 -18.70 -7.28
N ASP A 259 0.79 -18.54 -8.60
CA ASP A 259 -0.20 -19.24 -9.44
C ASP A 259 -1.62 -19.23 -8.83
N GLY A 260 -2.11 -18.05 -8.47
CA GLY A 260 -3.45 -17.84 -7.91
C GLY A 260 -3.70 -18.46 -6.53
N SER A 261 -2.72 -19.11 -5.91
CA SER A 261 -2.87 -19.81 -4.63
C SER A 261 -3.02 -18.89 -3.41
N MET A 262 -2.69 -17.60 -3.55
CA MET A 262 -2.97 -16.53 -2.60
C MET A 262 -3.08 -15.20 -3.34
N LYS A 263 -3.64 -14.18 -2.70
CA LYS A 263 -3.77 -12.86 -3.29
C LYS A 263 -2.44 -12.09 -3.32
N ILE A 264 -2.24 -11.29 -4.36
CA ILE A 264 -1.03 -10.49 -4.55
C ILE A 264 -1.40 -9.01 -4.62
N PHE A 265 -0.88 -8.25 -3.67
CA PHE A 265 -0.82 -6.81 -3.75
C PHE A 265 0.59 -6.37 -4.20
N VAL A 266 0.69 -5.18 -4.76
CA VAL A 266 1.98 -4.53 -5.04
C VAL A 266 1.95 -3.07 -4.61
N ASP A 267 3.07 -2.55 -4.11
CA ASP A 267 3.26 -1.13 -3.85
C ASP A 267 4.56 -0.60 -4.46
N GLY A 268 4.84 0.68 -4.26
CA GLY A 268 6.08 1.29 -4.71
C GLY A 268 6.01 1.88 -6.13
N GLY A 269 6.07 3.20 -6.21
CA GLY A 269 6.15 3.92 -7.49
C GLY A 269 4.85 4.19 -8.23
N ILE A 270 3.75 3.55 -7.88
CA ILE A 270 2.42 3.70 -8.53
C ILE A 270 1.85 5.09 -8.25
N ARG A 271 1.48 5.83 -9.31
CA ARG A 271 1.02 7.22 -9.23
C ARG A 271 -0.19 7.55 -10.09
N SER A 272 -0.58 6.65 -10.99
CA SER A 272 -1.68 6.85 -11.92
C SER A 272 -2.56 5.60 -12.02
N GLY A 273 -3.78 5.75 -12.54
CA GLY A 273 -4.63 4.61 -12.88
C GLY A 273 -4.02 3.72 -13.95
N THR A 274 -3.23 4.29 -14.86
CA THR A 274 -2.45 3.51 -15.83
C THR A 274 -1.38 2.63 -15.15
N ASP A 275 -0.72 3.11 -14.07
CA ASP A 275 0.21 2.27 -13.32
C ASP A 275 -0.53 1.16 -12.56
N VAL A 276 -1.76 1.42 -12.07
CA VAL A 276 -2.64 0.38 -11.51
C VAL A 276 -2.94 -0.69 -12.55
N PHE A 277 -3.36 -0.28 -13.75
CA PHE A 277 -3.63 -1.20 -14.87
C PHE A 277 -2.42 -2.10 -15.19
N LYS A 278 -1.22 -1.52 -15.26
CA LYS A 278 0.03 -2.28 -15.51
C LYS A 278 0.29 -3.31 -14.41
N ALA A 279 0.08 -2.94 -13.15
CA ALA A 279 0.27 -3.84 -12.02
C ALA A 279 -0.69 -5.04 -12.09
N LEU A 280 -1.96 -4.80 -12.42
CA LEU A 280 -2.94 -5.87 -12.64
C LEU A 280 -2.55 -6.77 -13.80
N ALA A 281 -2.11 -6.19 -14.93
CA ALA A 281 -1.65 -6.94 -16.10
C ALA A 281 -0.43 -7.83 -15.80
N LEU A 282 0.42 -7.44 -14.85
CA LEU A 282 1.56 -8.26 -14.39
C LEU A 282 1.19 -9.23 -13.26
N GLY A 283 -0.09 -9.44 -12.98
CA GLY A 283 -0.57 -10.46 -12.06
C GLY A 283 -0.84 -10.02 -10.63
N ALA A 284 -0.85 -8.73 -10.31
CA ALA A 284 -1.39 -8.26 -9.03
C ALA A 284 -2.92 -8.35 -9.01
N ASP A 285 -3.51 -8.71 -7.86
CA ASP A 285 -4.96 -8.61 -7.63
C ASP A 285 -5.36 -7.17 -7.25
N ALA A 286 -4.46 -6.43 -6.58
CA ALA A 286 -4.70 -5.06 -6.17
C ALA A 286 -3.37 -4.31 -5.93
N VAL A 287 -3.44 -2.99 -5.81
CA VAL A 287 -2.26 -2.16 -5.53
C VAL A 287 -2.42 -1.34 -4.25
N ILE A 288 -1.30 -0.92 -3.69
CA ILE A 288 -1.25 -0.06 -2.51
C ILE A 288 -0.49 1.22 -2.84
N ILE A 289 -1.06 2.37 -2.47
CA ILE A 289 -0.49 3.69 -2.70
C ILE A 289 -0.39 4.41 -1.36
N ALA A 290 0.83 4.76 -0.90
CA ALA A 290 1.03 5.39 0.40
C ALA A 290 1.21 6.91 0.33
N ARG A 291 2.38 7.38 -0.13
CA ARG A 291 2.77 8.80 -0.06
C ARG A 291 1.78 9.80 -0.68
N PRO A 292 1.15 9.54 -1.84
CA PRO A 292 0.14 10.43 -2.39
C PRO A 292 -1.11 10.58 -1.52
N PHE A 293 -1.53 9.52 -0.82
CA PHE A 293 -2.63 9.63 0.15
C PHE A 293 -2.25 10.51 1.36
N VAL A 294 -0.99 10.49 1.80
CA VAL A 294 -0.53 11.42 2.85
C VAL A 294 -0.69 12.87 2.37
N THR A 295 -0.23 13.20 1.18
CA THR A 295 -0.40 14.56 0.64
C THR A 295 -1.87 14.93 0.46
N ALA A 296 -2.71 13.97 0.07
CA ALA A 296 -4.16 14.16 -0.03
C ALA A 296 -4.80 14.52 1.32
N VAL A 297 -4.48 13.76 2.38
CA VAL A 297 -4.99 14.03 3.73
C VAL A 297 -4.51 15.38 4.25
N TYR A 298 -3.22 15.69 4.13
CA TYR A 298 -2.67 16.98 4.59
C TYR A 298 -3.23 18.17 3.81
N GLY A 299 -3.43 18.05 2.51
CA GLY A 299 -3.91 19.11 1.65
C GLY A 299 -5.39 19.40 1.83
N GLY A 300 -6.23 18.39 1.70
CA GLY A 300 -7.67 18.54 1.62
C GLY A 300 -8.49 17.71 2.61
N GLY A 301 -7.86 16.99 3.53
CA GLY A 301 -8.60 16.09 4.43
C GLY A 301 -9.44 15.08 3.62
N ARG A 302 -10.71 14.93 4.00
CA ARG A 302 -11.67 14.06 3.31
C ARG A 302 -11.80 14.39 1.81
N GLU A 303 -11.96 15.65 1.44
CA GLU A 303 -12.07 16.05 0.02
C GLU A 303 -10.80 15.80 -0.78
N GLY A 304 -9.63 15.91 -0.13
CA GLY A 304 -8.34 15.57 -0.76
C GLY A 304 -8.21 14.08 -1.04
N VAL A 305 -8.65 13.22 -0.11
CA VAL A 305 -8.68 11.77 -0.29
C VAL A 305 -9.64 11.39 -1.42
N GLU A 306 -10.85 11.97 -1.42
CA GLU A 306 -11.84 11.79 -2.49
C GLU A 306 -11.25 12.16 -3.85
N ALA A 307 -10.68 13.37 -3.97
CA ALA A 307 -10.10 13.85 -5.21
C ALA A 307 -9.00 12.93 -5.75
N TYR A 308 -8.18 12.35 -4.86
CA TYR A 308 -7.15 11.41 -5.27
C TYR A 308 -7.73 10.05 -5.69
N ILE A 309 -8.72 9.53 -4.98
CA ILE A 309 -9.41 8.29 -5.36
C ILE A 309 -10.08 8.45 -6.72
N GLN A 310 -10.81 9.54 -6.94
CA GLN A 310 -11.46 9.83 -8.22
C GLN A 310 -10.45 9.97 -9.36
N LYS A 311 -9.32 10.64 -9.12
CA LYS A 311 -8.24 10.75 -10.11
C LYS A 311 -7.75 9.37 -10.55
N ILE A 312 -7.34 8.51 -9.61
CA ILE A 312 -6.80 7.19 -9.93
C ILE A 312 -7.87 6.29 -10.56
N GLY A 313 -9.09 6.32 -10.03
CA GLY A 313 -10.20 5.51 -10.54
C GLY A 313 -10.61 5.89 -11.96
N SER A 314 -10.71 7.18 -12.27
CA SER A 314 -11.04 7.65 -13.62
C SER A 314 -9.93 7.34 -14.63
N GLU A 315 -8.67 7.50 -14.26
CA GLU A 315 -7.53 7.13 -15.10
C GLU A 315 -7.46 5.62 -15.37
N LEU A 316 -7.81 4.79 -14.38
CA LEU A 316 -7.90 3.34 -14.56
C LEU A 316 -9.01 2.99 -15.57
N ALA A 317 -10.21 3.53 -15.36
CA ALA A 317 -11.35 3.28 -16.24
C ALA A 317 -11.08 3.74 -17.69
N ASP A 318 -10.46 4.90 -17.87
CA ASP A 318 -10.05 5.41 -19.18
C ASP A 318 -9.00 4.47 -19.84
N THR A 319 -8.00 4.04 -19.07
CA THR A 319 -6.98 3.09 -19.58
C THR A 319 -7.62 1.77 -19.99
N MET A 320 -8.54 1.22 -19.18
CA MET A 320 -9.31 0.00 -19.52
C MET A 320 -10.08 0.17 -20.83
N ALA A 321 -10.80 1.28 -20.98
CA ALA A 321 -11.55 1.57 -22.19
C ALA A 321 -10.65 1.65 -23.44
N MET A 322 -9.50 2.31 -23.32
CA MET A 322 -8.54 2.46 -24.41
C MET A 322 -7.75 1.19 -24.73
N CYS A 323 -7.70 0.25 -23.81
CA CYS A 323 -7.10 -1.09 -24.02
C CYS A 323 -8.15 -2.17 -24.38
N GLY A 324 -9.42 -1.78 -24.58
CA GLY A 324 -10.48 -2.68 -25.05
C GLY A 324 -10.99 -3.66 -24.00
N VAL A 325 -10.73 -3.43 -22.71
CA VAL A 325 -11.17 -4.29 -21.60
C VAL A 325 -12.22 -3.60 -20.76
N SER A 326 -13.20 -4.34 -20.28
CA SER A 326 -14.36 -3.80 -19.55
C SER A 326 -14.44 -4.25 -18.10
N SER A 327 -13.64 -5.23 -17.68
CA SER A 327 -13.58 -5.72 -16.30
C SER A 327 -12.14 -6.01 -15.90
N LEU A 328 -11.87 -6.08 -14.58
CA LEU A 328 -10.54 -6.40 -14.07
C LEU A 328 -10.05 -7.79 -14.53
N ALA A 329 -10.97 -8.74 -14.71
CA ALA A 329 -10.64 -10.10 -15.16
C ALA A 329 -10.15 -10.15 -16.63
N GLU A 330 -10.44 -9.13 -17.43
CA GLU A 330 -9.98 -9.03 -18.82
C GLU A 330 -8.58 -8.38 -18.92
N ILE A 331 -8.06 -7.82 -17.82
CA ILE A 331 -6.71 -7.25 -17.78
C ILE A 331 -5.71 -8.39 -17.67
N THR A 332 -5.05 -8.72 -18.76
CA THR A 332 -4.07 -9.82 -18.85
C THR A 332 -2.69 -9.30 -19.24
N ARG A 333 -1.69 -10.18 -19.19
CA ARG A 333 -0.32 -9.89 -19.61
C ARG A 333 -0.23 -9.30 -21.03
N ASP A 334 -1.15 -9.68 -21.92
CA ASP A 334 -1.18 -9.21 -23.31
C ASP A 334 -1.60 -7.73 -23.43
N CYS A 335 -2.18 -7.15 -22.37
CA CYS A 335 -2.53 -5.73 -22.33
C CYS A 335 -1.32 -4.80 -22.18
N VAL A 336 -0.12 -5.34 -21.92
CA VAL A 336 1.11 -4.55 -21.72
C VAL A 336 2.29 -5.13 -22.48
N ARG A 337 3.25 -4.24 -22.78
CA ARG A 337 4.58 -4.58 -23.29
C ARG A 337 5.63 -4.16 -22.27
N VAL A 338 6.45 -5.11 -21.82
CA VAL A 338 7.59 -4.91 -20.93
C VAL A 338 8.87 -4.86 -21.75
#